data_cc04f454a7da1633bf8b3bb8d6a2b78d
#
_entry.id   cc04f454a7da1633bf8b3bb8d6a2b78d
#
_cell.length_a   1.000
_cell.length_b   1.000
_cell.length_c   1.000
_cell.angle_alpha   90.00
_cell.angle_beta   90.00
_cell.angle_gamma   90.00
#
_symmetry.space_group_name_H-M   'P 1'
#
loop_
_entity.id
_entity.type
_entity.pdbx_description
1 polymer ?
#
loop_
_entity_poly.entity_id
_entity_poly.type
_entity_poly.pdbx_seq_one_letter_code
_entity_poly.pdbx_strand_id
1 'polypeptide(L)'
;NVWASWCAACPQEHPVLERIAAEGFPVYGIAWKDKPEDSRAFLARYGDPYSGMGSDFPGRTAIDLGVTGAPETFVVDKKGRVRFKQIGPISPEVWEGQIRPLMQKLRAEA
;
A
#
# COMPACT_ATOMS: atom_id res chain seq x y z
N ASN A 1 0.83 0.86 2.14
CA ASN A 1 1.32 0.05 1.03
C ASN A 1 2.79 0.34 0.78
N VAL A 2 3.64 -0.66 0.91
CA VAL A 2 5.07 -0.57 0.60
C VAL A 2 5.26 -1.04 -0.83
N TRP A 3 5.86 -0.18 -1.66
CA TRP A 3 5.99 -0.40 -3.11
C TRP A 3 7.29 0.19 -3.63
N ALA A 4 7.59 -0.05 -4.89
CA ALA A 4 8.75 0.56 -5.56
C ALA A 4 8.53 0.58 -7.07
N SER A 5 9.17 1.52 -7.76
CA SER A 5 9.11 1.57 -9.21
C SER A 5 9.79 0.37 -9.86
N TRP A 6 10.78 -0.22 -9.17
CA TRP A 6 11.51 -1.41 -9.65
C TRP A 6 10.79 -2.72 -9.30
N CYS A 7 9.68 -2.68 -8.61
CA CYS A 7 8.94 -3.87 -8.17
C CYS A 7 8.11 -4.43 -9.34
N ALA A 8 8.37 -5.66 -9.74
CA ALA A 8 7.73 -6.26 -10.91
C ALA A 8 6.22 -6.47 -10.73
N ALA A 9 5.77 -6.75 -9.52
CA ALA A 9 4.35 -7.01 -9.23
C ALA A 9 3.55 -5.75 -8.90
N CYS A 10 4.22 -4.61 -8.65
CA CYS A 10 3.54 -3.39 -8.25
C CYS A 10 2.60 -2.80 -9.33
N PRO A 11 2.96 -2.82 -10.63
CA PRO A 11 2.01 -2.36 -11.64
C PRO A 11 0.72 -3.16 -11.68
N GLN A 12 0.79 -4.44 -11.40
CA GLN A 12 -0.34 -5.37 -11.37
C GLN A 12 -1.31 -5.04 -10.24
N GLU A 13 -0.78 -4.61 -9.09
CA GLU A 13 -1.57 -4.27 -7.91
C GLU A 13 -2.23 -2.89 -8.03
N HIS A 14 -1.64 -1.99 -8.78
CA HIS A 14 -2.04 -0.57 -8.80
C HIS A 14 -3.53 -0.34 -9.09
N PRO A 15 -4.16 -1.05 -10.03
CA PRO A 15 -5.61 -0.88 -10.25
C PRO A 15 -6.45 -1.21 -9.01
N VAL A 16 -6.01 -2.19 -8.20
CA VAL A 16 -6.70 -2.53 -6.97
C VAL A 16 -6.56 -1.40 -5.94
N LEU A 17 -5.36 -0.82 -5.80
CA LEU A 17 -5.13 0.31 -4.90
C LEU A 17 -5.98 1.51 -5.32
N GLU A 18 -6.11 1.78 -6.61
CA GLU A 18 -6.97 2.86 -7.10
C GLU A 18 -8.43 2.60 -6.78
N ARG A 19 -8.88 1.35 -6.89
CA ARG A 19 -10.23 0.95 -6.50
C ARG A 19 -10.47 1.18 -5.00
N ILE A 20 -9.51 0.81 -4.15
CA ILE A 20 -9.60 1.01 -2.70
C ILE A 20 -9.77 2.51 -2.40
N ALA A 21 -8.94 3.34 -3.01
CA ALA A 21 -9.01 4.79 -2.84
C ALA A 21 -10.34 5.35 -3.34
N ALA A 22 -10.82 4.88 -4.49
CA ALA A 22 -12.09 5.32 -5.06
C ALA A 22 -13.29 4.94 -4.19
N GLU A 23 -13.19 3.87 -3.40
CA GLU A 23 -14.22 3.47 -2.45
C GLU A 23 -14.16 4.27 -1.14
N GLY A 24 -13.26 5.25 -1.04
CA GLY A 24 -13.20 6.17 0.09
C GLY A 24 -12.28 5.75 1.22
N PHE A 25 -11.46 4.72 1.03
CA PHE A 25 -10.49 4.31 2.04
C PHE A 25 -9.16 5.01 1.77
N PRO A 26 -8.56 5.67 2.78
CA PRO A 26 -7.27 6.31 2.57
C PRO A 26 -6.16 5.26 2.38
N VAL A 27 -5.32 5.48 1.39
CA VAL A 27 -4.18 4.63 1.09
C VAL A 27 -2.92 5.49 1.19
N TYR A 28 -1.97 5.05 1.99
CA TYR A 28 -0.68 5.73 2.13
C TYR A 28 0.41 4.83 1.57
N GLY A 29 1.35 5.42 0.85
CA GLY A 29 2.43 4.69 0.21
C GLY A 29 3.78 4.96 0.85
N ILE A 30 4.62 3.93 0.90
CA ILE A 30 6.02 4.05 1.25
C ILE A 30 6.81 3.54 0.04
N ALA A 31 7.53 4.45 -0.62
CA ALA A 31 8.39 4.09 -1.75
C ALA A 31 9.70 3.54 -1.20
N TRP A 32 9.86 2.22 -1.26
CA TRP A 32 10.95 1.48 -0.61
C TRP A 32 12.15 1.36 -1.53
N LYS A 33 13.32 1.83 -1.04
CA LYS A 33 14.60 1.75 -1.77
C LYS A 33 14.46 2.28 -3.19
N ASP A 34 13.78 3.40 -3.34
CA ASP A 34 13.42 3.94 -4.64
C ASP A 34 13.81 5.41 -4.70
N LYS A 35 14.27 5.86 -5.86
CA LYS A 35 14.60 7.26 -6.07
C LYS A 35 13.32 8.06 -6.29
N PRO A 36 13.18 9.27 -5.70
CA PRO A 36 11.96 10.06 -5.85
C PRO A 36 11.54 10.31 -7.29
N GLU A 37 12.48 10.53 -8.20
CA GLU A 37 12.17 10.75 -9.62
C GLU A 37 11.60 9.49 -10.27
N ASP A 38 12.08 8.30 -9.89
CA ASP A 38 11.57 7.04 -10.42
C ASP A 38 10.17 6.75 -9.86
N SER A 39 9.97 7.04 -8.58
CA SER A 39 8.66 6.89 -7.95
C SER A 39 7.63 7.80 -8.62
N ARG A 40 7.97 9.06 -8.88
CA ARG A 40 7.07 9.99 -9.57
C ARG A 40 6.74 9.54 -10.99
N ALA A 41 7.73 9.04 -11.72
CA ALA A 41 7.53 8.55 -13.08
C ALA A 41 6.57 7.35 -13.10
N PHE A 42 6.71 6.45 -12.12
CA PHE A 42 5.80 5.31 -11.98
C PHE A 42 4.36 5.78 -11.74
N LEU A 43 4.16 6.71 -10.81
CA LEU A 43 2.82 7.22 -10.50
C LEU A 43 2.21 7.98 -11.68
N ALA A 44 3.02 8.70 -12.45
CA ALA A 44 2.54 9.36 -13.66
C ALA A 44 2.06 8.36 -14.71
N ARG A 45 2.69 7.19 -14.79
CA ARG A 45 2.35 6.16 -15.76
C ARG A 45 1.17 5.29 -15.34
N TYR A 46 1.14 4.88 -14.07
CA TYR A 46 0.19 3.87 -13.58
C TYR A 46 -0.93 4.45 -12.71
N GLY A 47 -0.86 5.74 -12.37
CA GLY A 47 -1.82 6.39 -11.51
C GLY A 47 -1.34 6.52 -10.07
N ASP A 48 -1.90 7.49 -9.35
CA ASP A 48 -1.53 7.79 -7.95
C ASP A 48 -2.73 7.58 -7.04
N PRO A 49 -2.86 6.41 -6.40
CA PRO A 49 -3.96 6.13 -5.47
C PRO A 49 -3.71 6.68 -4.07
N TYR A 50 -2.53 7.25 -3.82
CA TYR A 50 -2.10 7.55 -2.45
C TYR A 50 -2.63 8.88 -1.96
N SER A 51 -3.18 8.87 -0.73
CA SER A 51 -3.54 10.09 -0.01
C SER A 51 -2.31 10.83 0.50
N GLY A 52 -1.22 10.11 0.71
CA GLY A 52 0.08 10.62 1.07
C GLY A 52 1.14 9.58 0.81
N MET A 53 2.37 10.01 0.57
CA MET A 53 3.46 9.10 0.27
C MET A 53 4.76 9.58 0.89
N GLY A 54 5.48 8.64 1.50
CA GLY A 54 6.81 8.86 2.01
C GLY A 54 7.85 8.13 1.18
N SER A 55 9.06 8.67 1.15
CA SER A 55 10.21 8.02 0.51
C SER A 55 11.06 7.32 1.57
N ASP A 56 11.36 6.05 1.33
CA ASP A 56 12.24 5.26 2.19
C ASP A 56 13.43 4.76 1.35
N PHE A 57 14.18 5.71 0.78
CA PHE A 57 15.33 5.38 -0.06
C PHE A 57 16.35 4.50 0.66
N PRO A 58 16.72 4.78 1.95
CA PRO A 58 17.64 3.91 2.68
C PRO A 58 17.07 2.54 3.04
N GLY A 59 15.76 2.39 3.09
CA GLY A 59 15.10 1.13 3.44
C GLY A 59 14.94 0.89 4.93
N ARG A 60 15.18 1.88 5.78
CA ARG A 60 15.11 1.72 7.25
C ARG A 60 13.69 1.59 7.79
N THR A 61 12.77 2.37 7.25
CA THR A 61 11.37 2.33 7.68
C THR A 61 10.78 0.95 7.39
N ALA A 62 11.11 0.38 6.24
CA ALA A 62 10.65 -0.95 5.88
C ALA A 62 11.21 -2.01 6.82
N ILE A 63 12.48 -1.89 7.24
CA ILE A 63 13.07 -2.81 8.23
C ILE A 63 12.29 -2.74 9.53
N ASP A 64 12.00 -1.54 10.03
CA ASP A 64 11.26 -1.35 11.28
C ASP A 64 9.85 -1.92 11.21
N LEU A 65 9.22 -1.91 10.03
CA LEU A 65 7.90 -2.49 9.79
C LEU A 65 7.94 -4.00 9.56
N GLY A 66 9.13 -4.59 9.45
CA GLY A 66 9.28 -6.01 9.17
C GLY A 66 9.01 -6.39 7.71
N VAL A 67 9.23 -5.46 6.78
CA VAL A 67 9.04 -5.69 5.35
C VAL A 67 10.15 -6.60 4.83
N THR A 68 9.77 -7.62 4.07
CA THR A 68 10.70 -8.58 3.47
C THR A 68 10.80 -8.43 1.96
N GLY A 69 9.91 -7.67 1.34
CA GLY A 69 9.89 -7.44 -0.11
C GLY A 69 8.80 -6.46 -0.48
N ALA A 70 8.61 -6.22 -1.76
CA ALA A 70 7.54 -5.37 -2.27
C ALA A 70 6.73 -6.13 -3.32
N PRO A 71 5.41 -5.93 -3.40
CA PRO A 71 4.64 -5.07 -2.50
C PRO A 71 4.26 -5.78 -1.20
N GLU A 72 4.11 -5.01 -0.13
CA GLU A 72 3.49 -5.46 1.11
C GLU A 72 2.54 -4.38 1.59
N THR A 73 1.41 -4.79 2.15
CA THR A 73 0.38 -3.85 2.57
C THR A 73 -0.03 -4.12 4.02
N PHE A 74 -0.13 -3.06 4.78
CA PHE A 74 -0.53 -3.10 6.19
C PHE A 74 -1.88 -2.41 6.33
N VAL A 75 -2.82 -3.07 6.99
CA VAL A 75 -4.08 -2.46 7.39
C VAL A 75 -3.91 -1.98 8.83
N VAL A 76 -4.10 -0.68 9.04
CA VAL A 76 -3.84 -0.02 10.32
C VAL A 76 -5.16 0.56 10.83
N ASP A 77 -5.47 0.34 12.11
CA ASP A 77 -6.69 0.87 12.70
C ASP A 77 -6.52 2.32 13.18
N LYS A 78 -7.58 2.92 13.69
CA LYS A 78 -7.59 4.31 14.16
C LYS A 78 -6.67 4.57 15.35
N LYS A 79 -6.24 3.52 16.03
CA LYS A 79 -5.31 3.61 17.17
C LYS A 79 -3.86 3.36 16.76
N GLY A 80 -3.59 3.19 15.46
CA GLY A 80 -2.25 2.97 14.94
C GLY A 80 -1.78 1.53 15.04
N ARG A 81 -2.67 0.57 15.29
CA ARG A 81 -2.30 -0.84 15.39
C ARG A 81 -2.45 -1.53 14.04
N VAL A 82 -1.47 -2.36 13.68
CA VAL A 82 -1.55 -3.20 12.49
C VAL A 82 -2.51 -4.36 12.75
N ARG A 83 -3.55 -4.46 11.94
CA ARG A 83 -4.61 -5.47 12.09
C ARG A 83 -4.54 -6.55 11.00
N PHE A 84 -3.80 -6.32 9.92
CA PHE A 84 -3.64 -7.27 8.84
C PHE A 84 -2.40 -6.90 8.03
N LYS A 85 -1.69 -7.92 7.53
CA LYS A 85 -0.55 -7.73 6.64
C LYS A 85 -0.70 -8.64 5.43
N GLN A 86 -0.70 -8.05 4.24
CA GLN A 86 -0.69 -8.78 2.98
C GLN A 86 0.73 -8.77 2.42
N ILE A 87 1.32 -9.94 2.30
CA ILE A 87 2.61 -10.12 1.64
C ILE A 87 2.33 -10.41 0.17
N GLY A 88 2.95 -9.65 -0.72
CA GLY A 88 2.68 -9.73 -2.14
C GLY A 88 1.52 -8.83 -2.57
N PRO A 89 1.17 -8.86 -3.87
CA PRO A 89 0.13 -7.98 -4.39
C PRO A 89 -1.26 -8.32 -3.84
N ILE A 90 -2.08 -7.28 -3.69
CA ILE A 90 -3.49 -7.44 -3.35
C ILE A 90 -4.23 -7.79 -4.63
N SER A 91 -4.80 -8.98 -4.69
CA SER A 91 -5.68 -9.34 -5.79
C SER A 91 -7.10 -8.78 -5.54
N PRO A 92 -7.96 -8.68 -6.57
CA PRO A 92 -9.36 -8.30 -6.36
C PRO A 92 -10.06 -9.21 -5.35
N GLU A 93 -9.76 -10.51 -5.37
CA GLU A 93 -10.36 -11.48 -4.45
C GLU A 93 -9.95 -11.24 -3.01
N VAL A 94 -8.68 -10.93 -2.76
CA VAL A 94 -8.19 -10.61 -1.41
C VAL A 94 -8.82 -9.32 -0.92
N TRP A 95 -8.92 -8.32 -1.78
CA TRP A 95 -9.58 -7.07 -1.43
C TRP A 95 -11.05 -7.29 -1.05
N GLU A 96 -11.81 -7.93 -1.91
CA GLU A 96 -13.25 -8.12 -1.69
C GLU A 96 -13.55 -9.07 -0.53
N GLY A 97 -12.77 -10.15 -0.39
CA GLY A 97 -13.06 -11.19 0.59
C GLY A 97 -12.44 -11.00 1.95
N GLN A 98 -11.32 -10.28 2.05
CA GLN A 98 -10.59 -10.16 3.30
C GLN A 98 -10.37 -8.72 3.75
N ILE A 99 -9.85 -7.87 2.89
CA ILE A 99 -9.42 -6.52 3.30
C ILE A 99 -10.61 -5.57 3.41
N ARG A 100 -11.50 -5.54 2.41
CA ARG A 100 -12.66 -4.64 2.46
C ARG A 100 -13.53 -4.88 3.70
N PRO A 101 -13.92 -6.12 4.02
CA PRO A 101 -14.71 -6.37 5.23
C PRO A 101 -14.02 -5.92 6.50
N LEU A 102 -12.69 -6.13 6.58
CA LEU A 102 -11.92 -5.67 7.73
C LEU A 102 -11.89 -4.14 7.78
N MET A 103 -11.66 -3.47 6.66
CA MET A 103 -11.63 -2.00 6.62
C MET A 103 -12.96 -1.42 7.05
N GLN A 104 -14.06 -2.02 6.62
CA GLN A 104 -15.41 -1.58 7.03
C GLN A 104 -15.60 -1.74 8.54
N LYS A 105 -15.16 -2.86 9.09
CA LYS A 105 -15.21 -3.11 10.53
C LYS A 105 -14.37 -2.11 11.30
N LEU A 106 -13.14 -1.86 10.86
CA LEU A 106 -12.23 -0.94 11.53
C LEU A 106 -12.72 0.52 11.45
N ARG A 107 -13.35 0.89 10.34
CA ARG A 107 -13.94 2.22 10.19
C ARG A 107 -15.02 2.46 11.23
N ALA A 108 -15.76 1.43 11.61
CA ALA A 108 -16.84 1.53 12.59
C ALA A 108 -16.33 1.46 14.05
N GLU A 109 -15.08 1.05 14.27
CA GLU A 109 -14.50 1.03 15.62
C GLU A 109 -14.22 2.44 16.14
N ALA A 110 -14.40 2.62 17.45
CA ALA A 110 -14.06 3.89 18.11
C ALA A 110 -12.52 4.06 18.25
#